data_0dd56bc83ec51a892c9e36c2fa3cd9e6
#
_entry.id   0dd56bc83ec51a892c9e36c2fa3cd9e6
#
_cell.length_a   1.000
_cell.length_b   1.000
_cell.length_c   1.000
_cell.angle_alpha   90.00
_cell.angle_beta   90.00
_cell.angle_gamma   90.00
#
_symmetry.space_group_name_H-M   'P 1'
#
loop_
_entity.id
_entity.type
_entity.pdbx_description
1 polymer ?
#
loop_
_entity_poly.entity_id
_entity_poly.type
_entity_poly.pdbx_seq_one_letter_code
_entity_poly.pdbx_strand_id
1 'polypeptide(L)'
;MGVHPTSNPPPARRMIAGLMVASFVAGVGASIALTNGYLPELPSATAAAPPGVRAYELEIRAADIEVATGAVWHAWTFNGTVPGPMITATAGEVLQITVRNRHDLVHSFHTHLSPYTLENDGSQMNPITAIAGMAMIAPGESYTYEFRHLAPGVYYYHCHSAHGGHTIQQHIAQGLYGAIVIRAPDELKVRDEAIFMAERGMDIDGDGAPFYIMNGKGIPGGEHALEEIFAKDGLPGVAAQLGKTVPVFNLKVGESVRFTVVNIGDQIHSFHVHGMNMVSVDMYPGRMHPANVVPLVPGAADRVILTPQNPGLWLFHCHVVSHADMGMIGVMNVEA
;
A
#
# COMPACT_ATOMS: atom_id res chain seq x y z
N MET A 1 39.37 56.13 -22.36
CA MET A 1 38.80 57.28 -21.66
C MET A 1 37.31 57.02 -21.52
N GLY A 2 36.82 56.70 -20.36
CA GLY A 2 35.41 56.46 -20.08
C GLY A 2 35.24 56.36 -18.58
N VAL A 3 34.62 57.34 -18.01
CA VAL A 3 34.44 57.56 -16.57
C VAL A 3 33.29 56.73 -16.08
N HIS A 4 33.50 55.99 -14.98
CA HIS A 4 32.42 55.32 -14.22
C HIS A 4 31.72 56.32 -13.31
N PRO A 5 30.37 56.28 -13.22
CA PRO A 5 29.67 56.92 -12.11
C PRO A 5 29.40 55.91 -11.00
N THR A 6 29.74 56.30 -9.81
CA THR A 6 29.44 55.67 -8.52
C THR A 6 27.93 55.76 -8.21
N SER A 7 27.27 54.65 -7.91
CA SER A 7 25.89 54.67 -7.40
C SER A 7 25.89 54.37 -5.87
N ASN A 8 25.30 55.28 -5.13
CA ASN A 8 25.04 55.15 -3.69
C ASN A 8 23.95 54.10 -3.42
N PRO A 9 24.02 53.42 -2.30
CA PRO A 9 22.96 52.48 -1.88
C PRO A 9 21.74 53.24 -1.35
N PRO A 10 20.51 52.68 -1.53
CA PRO A 10 19.30 53.27 -0.97
C PRO A 10 19.16 53.09 0.52
N PRO A 11 18.42 53.93 1.23
CA PRO A 11 18.31 53.92 2.67
C PRO A 11 17.45 52.76 3.17
N ALA A 12 17.86 52.22 4.34
CA ALA A 12 17.20 51.19 5.07
C ALA A 12 15.75 51.56 5.46
N ARG A 13 14.77 50.79 5.00
CA ARG A 13 13.41 50.86 5.52
C ARG A 13 13.34 50.10 6.84
N ARG A 14 13.05 50.85 7.87
CA ARG A 14 12.78 50.33 9.21
C ARG A 14 11.49 49.53 9.24
N MET A 15 11.58 48.45 9.97
CA MET A 15 10.57 47.50 10.41
C MET A 15 9.20 48.12 10.76
N ILE A 16 8.17 47.45 10.24
CA ILE A 16 6.92 47.22 10.96
C ILE A 16 6.80 45.69 11.07
N ALA A 17 7.45 45.18 12.10
CA ALA A 17 7.21 43.83 12.60
C ALA A 17 6.44 43.99 13.90
N GLY A 18 5.22 43.54 13.89
CA GLY A 18 4.43 43.50 15.09
C GLY A 18 2.95 43.80 14.82
N LEU A 19 2.20 42.79 14.31
CA LEU A 19 0.78 42.55 14.66
C LEU A 19 0.13 41.44 13.79
N MET A 20 0.86 40.42 13.39
CA MET A 20 0.22 39.26 12.72
C MET A 20 0.61 37.87 13.26
N VAL A 21 1.30 37.81 14.38
CA VAL A 21 1.71 36.51 14.97
C VAL A 21 0.72 36.01 16.03
N ALA A 22 -0.11 36.88 16.60
CA ALA A 22 -1.02 36.48 17.67
C ALA A 22 -2.29 35.75 17.22
N SER A 23 -2.74 35.94 15.99
CA SER A 23 -3.97 35.31 15.50
C SER A 23 -3.77 33.89 14.92
N PHE A 24 -2.56 33.54 14.50
CA PHE A 24 -2.26 32.23 13.95
C PHE A 24 -1.94 31.18 15.02
N VAL A 25 -1.40 31.59 16.15
CA VAL A 25 -1.06 30.69 17.27
C VAL A 25 -2.32 30.23 18.02
N ALA A 26 -3.37 31.07 18.11
CA ALA A 26 -4.62 30.70 18.79
C ALA A 26 -5.45 29.68 17.98
N GLY A 27 -5.41 29.73 16.65
CA GLY A 27 -6.12 28.77 15.80
C GLY A 27 -5.50 27.38 15.78
N VAL A 28 -4.17 27.30 15.76
CA VAL A 28 -3.43 26.02 15.77
C VAL A 28 -3.46 25.37 17.16
N GLY A 29 -3.41 26.17 18.23
CA GLY A 29 -3.51 25.66 19.61
C GLY A 29 -4.88 25.05 19.94
N ALA A 30 -5.96 25.62 19.42
CA ALA A 30 -7.31 25.09 19.62
C ALA A 30 -7.57 23.78 18.85
N SER A 31 -6.99 23.62 17.64
CA SER A 31 -7.10 22.38 16.86
C SER A 31 -6.31 21.24 17.49
N ILE A 32 -5.14 21.51 18.06
CA ILE A 32 -4.32 20.48 18.73
C ILE A 32 -4.98 20.03 20.05
N ALA A 33 -5.64 20.92 20.78
CA ALA A 33 -6.32 20.57 22.03
C ALA A 33 -7.55 19.66 21.81
N LEU A 34 -8.23 19.75 20.66
CA LEU A 34 -9.36 18.88 20.33
C LEU A 34 -8.93 17.50 19.83
N THR A 35 -7.71 17.34 19.29
CA THR A 35 -7.20 16.04 18.85
C THR A 35 -6.49 15.27 19.97
N ASN A 36 -5.95 15.93 20.99
CA ASN A 36 -5.28 15.26 22.10
C ASN A 36 -6.22 14.52 23.06
N GLY A 37 -7.53 14.73 22.99
CA GLY A 37 -8.51 14.01 23.80
C GLY A 37 -8.88 12.61 23.29
N TYR A 38 -8.38 12.20 22.11
CA TYR A 38 -8.70 10.92 21.48
C TYR A 38 -7.50 10.01 21.20
N LEU A 39 -6.32 10.38 21.64
CA LEU A 39 -5.19 9.45 21.58
C LEU A 39 -5.18 8.65 22.89
N PRO A 40 -5.47 7.33 22.86
CA PRO A 40 -5.20 6.49 24.01
C PRO A 40 -3.68 6.56 24.28
N GLU A 41 -3.29 6.82 25.50
CA GLU A 41 -1.90 6.67 25.92
C GLU A 41 -1.45 5.27 25.52
N LEU A 42 -0.33 5.16 24.80
CA LEU A 42 0.25 3.87 24.50
C LEU A 42 0.56 3.18 25.82
N PRO A 43 -0.01 2.01 26.11
CA PRO A 43 0.24 1.33 27.36
C PRO A 43 1.73 1.04 27.50
N SER A 44 2.26 1.31 28.68
CA SER A 44 3.62 0.93 29.07
C SER A 44 3.80 -0.58 28.87
N ALA A 45 4.88 -0.97 28.17
CA ALA A 45 5.15 -2.37 27.85
C ALA A 45 5.16 -3.25 29.11
N THR A 46 4.08 -3.95 29.37
CA THR A 46 4.07 -5.07 30.33
C THR A 46 4.79 -6.24 29.72
N ALA A 47 5.53 -7.01 30.53
CA ALA A 47 6.30 -8.16 30.06
C ALA A 47 5.44 -9.07 29.18
N ALA A 48 5.85 -9.24 27.93
CA ALA A 48 5.13 -10.03 26.94
C ALA A 48 5.03 -11.51 27.39
N ALA A 49 3.89 -12.12 27.15
CA ALA A 49 3.75 -13.56 27.21
C ALA A 49 4.82 -14.24 26.33
N PRO A 50 5.26 -15.47 26.64
CA PRO A 50 6.23 -16.17 25.81
C PRO A 50 5.71 -16.23 24.36
N PRO A 51 6.58 -16.03 23.36
CA PRO A 51 6.16 -15.91 21.98
C PRO A 51 5.47 -17.18 21.51
N GLY A 52 4.19 -17.06 21.11
CA GLY A 52 3.50 -18.08 20.34
C GLY A 52 4.10 -18.14 18.91
N VAL A 53 3.88 -19.26 18.24
CA VAL A 53 4.20 -19.40 16.82
C VAL A 53 2.96 -19.07 16.00
N ARG A 54 3.10 -18.11 15.07
CA ARG A 54 2.09 -17.79 14.06
C ARG A 54 2.53 -18.36 12.73
N ALA A 55 1.86 -19.41 12.26
CA ALA A 55 2.23 -20.11 11.03
C ALA A 55 1.26 -19.82 9.88
N TYR A 56 1.83 -19.69 8.67
CA TYR A 56 1.12 -19.54 7.41
C TYR A 56 1.67 -20.50 6.36
N GLU A 57 0.80 -20.96 5.48
CA GLU A 57 1.17 -21.67 4.27
C GLU A 57 0.76 -20.86 3.05
N LEU A 58 1.70 -20.62 2.14
CA LEU A 58 1.49 -19.97 0.87
C LEU A 58 1.87 -20.93 -0.26
N GLU A 59 1.16 -20.85 -1.36
CA GLU A 59 1.44 -21.58 -2.58
C GLU A 59 1.70 -20.62 -3.73
N ILE A 60 2.84 -20.71 -4.38
CA ILE A 60 3.12 -19.96 -5.62
C ILE A 60 2.60 -20.78 -6.79
N ARG A 61 1.70 -20.19 -7.59
CA ARG A 61 1.14 -20.80 -8.79
C ARG A 61 0.63 -19.75 -9.77
N ALA A 62 0.52 -20.12 -11.02
CA ALA A 62 -0.20 -19.31 -12.00
C ALA A 62 -1.71 -19.29 -11.70
N ALA A 63 -2.35 -18.18 -12.03
CA ALA A 63 -3.80 -18.03 -11.97
C ALA A 63 -4.27 -17.00 -13.00
N ASP A 64 -5.49 -17.18 -13.50
CA ASP A 64 -6.14 -16.22 -14.37
C ASP A 64 -6.89 -15.19 -13.52
N ILE A 65 -6.51 -13.94 -13.63
CA ILE A 65 -7.10 -12.81 -12.93
C ILE A 65 -7.82 -11.93 -13.95
N GLU A 66 -9.13 -11.78 -13.84
CA GLU A 66 -9.85 -10.78 -14.61
C GLU A 66 -9.54 -9.39 -14.03
N VAL A 67 -8.73 -8.62 -14.72
CA VAL A 67 -8.29 -7.27 -14.28
C VAL A 67 -9.27 -6.20 -14.70
N ALA A 68 -9.88 -6.37 -15.86
CA ALA A 68 -10.93 -5.54 -16.43
C ALA A 68 -11.93 -6.43 -17.16
N THR A 69 -13.11 -5.91 -17.52
CA THR A 69 -14.13 -6.69 -18.22
C THR A 69 -13.58 -7.29 -19.51
N GLY A 70 -13.49 -8.62 -19.56
CA GLY A 70 -12.98 -9.37 -20.70
C GLY A 70 -11.45 -9.36 -20.85
N ALA A 71 -10.71 -8.71 -19.97
CA ALA A 71 -9.25 -8.69 -19.95
C ALA A 71 -8.73 -9.63 -18.86
N VAL A 72 -8.10 -10.73 -19.26
CA VAL A 72 -7.56 -11.74 -18.36
C VAL A 72 -6.05 -11.64 -18.29
N TRP A 73 -5.56 -11.58 -17.09
CA TRP A 73 -4.14 -11.60 -16.77
C TRP A 73 -3.71 -12.98 -16.28
N HIS A 74 -2.82 -13.66 -16.99
CA HIS A 74 -2.17 -14.88 -16.53
C HIS A 74 -1.10 -14.52 -15.49
N ALA A 75 -1.55 -14.32 -14.25
CA ALA A 75 -0.72 -13.84 -13.17
C ALA A 75 0.07 -14.97 -12.49
N TRP A 76 1.22 -14.62 -11.91
CA TRP A 76 1.90 -15.44 -10.92
C TRP A 76 1.43 -14.98 -9.53
N THR A 77 1.00 -15.89 -8.71
CA THR A 77 0.25 -15.53 -7.52
C THR A 77 0.74 -16.24 -6.27
N PHE A 78 0.53 -15.62 -5.12
CA PHE A 78 0.46 -16.35 -3.86
C PHE A 78 -1.00 -16.74 -3.60
N ASN A 79 -1.27 -18.04 -3.48
CA ASN A 79 -2.59 -18.63 -3.24
C ASN A 79 -3.67 -18.31 -4.30
N GLY A 80 -3.28 -17.94 -5.53
CA GLY A 80 -4.21 -17.73 -6.65
C GLY A 80 -4.90 -16.37 -6.67
N THR A 81 -4.42 -15.39 -5.92
CA THR A 81 -4.97 -14.02 -5.88
C THR A 81 -3.89 -12.97 -6.07
N VAL A 82 -4.27 -11.79 -6.52
CA VAL A 82 -3.44 -10.58 -6.56
C VAL A 82 -4.21 -9.44 -5.89
N PRO A 83 -3.67 -8.84 -4.83
CA PRO A 83 -2.51 -9.28 -4.07
C PRO A 83 -2.69 -10.66 -3.44
N GLY A 84 -1.59 -11.30 -3.04
CA GLY A 84 -1.59 -12.49 -2.20
C GLY A 84 -2.20 -12.24 -0.81
N PRO A 85 -2.41 -13.29 0.00
CA PRO A 85 -3.05 -13.19 1.30
C PRO A 85 -2.37 -12.20 2.25
N MET A 86 -3.16 -11.43 3.00
CA MET A 86 -2.63 -10.62 4.09
C MET A 86 -2.18 -11.54 5.24
N ILE A 87 -0.94 -11.37 5.67
CA ILE A 87 -0.34 -12.06 6.81
C ILE A 87 -0.45 -11.15 8.03
N THR A 88 -0.88 -11.69 9.16
CA THR A 88 -0.98 -10.93 10.41
C THR A 88 -0.29 -11.66 11.55
N ALA A 89 0.46 -10.92 12.37
CA ALA A 89 1.05 -11.45 13.61
C ALA A 89 1.06 -10.35 14.68
N THR A 90 1.38 -10.73 15.91
CA THR A 90 1.54 -9.81 17.03
C THR A 90 3.02 -9.71 17.38
N ALA A 91 3.51 -8.51 17.72
CA ALA A 91 4.88 -8.34 18.20
C ALA A 91 5.13 -9.27 19.40
N GLY A 92 6.28 -9.98 19.39
CA GLY A 92 6.61 -11.01 20.34
C GLY A 92 6.25 -12.44 19.89
N GLU A 93 5.42 -12.63 18.87
CA GLU A 93 5.25 -13.94 18.22
C GLU A 93 6.45 -14.27 17.31
N VAL A 94 6.61 -15.54 17.01
CA VAL A 94 7.48 -16.05 15.94
C VAL A 94 6.59 -16.25 14.71
N LEU A 95 6.90 -15.58 13.61
CA LEU A 95 6.16 -15.74 12.36
C LEU A 95 6.88 -16.76 11.49
N GLN A 96 6.19 -17.85 11.17
CA GLN A 96 6.66 -18.89 10.24
C GLN A 96 5.80 -18.87 8.97
N ILE A 97 6.45 -18.82 7.82
CA ILE A 97 5.79 -18.79 6.51
C ILE A 97 6.38 -19.90 5.66
N THR A 98 5.61 -20.96 5.46
CA THR A 98 5.98 -22.04 4.54
C THR A 98 5.45 -21.72 3.15
N VAL A 99 6.35 -21.56 2.19
CA VAL A 99 6.00 -21.29 0.80
C VAL A 99 6.28 -22.54 -0.03
N ARG A 100 5.28 -22.97 -0.78
CA ARG A 100 5.36 -24.10 -1.73
C ARG A 100 5.35 -23.57 -3.14
N ASN A 101 6.33 -23.94 -3.95
CA ASN A 101 6.39 -23.53 -5.35
C ASN A 101 5.71 -24.57 -6.24
N ARG A 102 4.53 -24.23 -6.79
CA ARG A 102 3.80 -25.00 -7.80
C ARG A 102 3.91 -24.41 -9.19
N HIS A 103 4.73 -23.37 -9.34
CA HIS A 103 5.05 -22.76 -10.62
C HIS A 103 6.28 -23.44 -11.23
N ASP A 104 6.53 -23.24 -12.51
CA ASP A 104 7.62 -23.86 -13.29
C ASP A 104 8.95 -23.06 -13.22
N LEU A 105 8.96 -21.91 -12.56
CA LEU A 105 10.14 -21.06 -12.34
C LEU A 105 10.58 -21.12 -10.87
N VAL A 106 11.84 -20.75 -10.64
CA VAL A 106 12.36 -20.54 -9.27
C VAL A 106 11.80 -19.24 -8.70
N HIS A 107 11.27 -19.33 -7.50
CA HIS A 107 10.71 -18.18 -6.76
C HIS A 107 11.33 -18.05 -5.39
N SER A 108 10.94 -17.00 -4.67
CA SER A 108 11.30 -16.78 -3.26
C SER A 108 10.19 -16.01 -2.54
N PHE A 109 10.38 -15.84 -1.25
CA PHE A 109 9.58 -14.95 -0.42
C PHE A 109 10.54 -13.99 0.29
N HIS A 110 10.51 -12.73 -0.08
CA HIS A 110 11.24 -11.66 0.54
C HIS A 110 10.26 -10.71 1.23
N THR A 111 10.67 -10.13 2.34
CA THR A 111 9.82 -9.21 3.11
C THR A 111 10.60 -8.02 3.61
N HIS A 112 9.91 -6.92 3.84
CA HIS A 112 10.45 -5.71 4.45
C HIS A 112 10.35 -5.72 5.99
N LEU A 113 10.04 -6.88 6.62
CA LEU A 113 10.21 -7.08 8.06
C LEU A 113 11.68 -6.95 8.43
N SER A 114 11.96 -6.42 9.61
CA SER A 114 13.35 -6.28 10.11
C SER A 114 13.35 -6.36 11.64
N PRO A 115 14.36 -6.99 12.27
CA PRO A 115 15.48 -7.72 11.67
C PRO A 115 15.12 -9.18 11.30
N TYR A 116 15.87 -9.77 10.38
CA TYR A 116 15.84 -11.20 10.05
C TYR A 116 17.25 -11.72 9.72
N THR A 117 17.42 -13.03 9.66
CA THR A 117 18.70 -13.67 9.32
C THR A 117 18.83 -13.85 7.80
N LEU A 118 20.05 -14.05 7.32
CA LEU A 118 20.33 -14.21 5.89
C LEU A 118 19.59 -15.40 5.27
N GLU A 119 19.36 -16.46 6.03
CA GLU A 119 18.59 -17.64 5.59
C GLU A 119 17.12 -17.29 5.28
N ASN A 120 16.61 -16.19 5.82
CA ASN A 120 15.25 -15.73 5.63
C ASN A 120 15.14 -14.51 4.70
N ASP A 121 16.25 -14.10 4.07
CA ASP A 121 16.27 -12.93 3.17
C ASP A 121 15.45 -13.18 1.89
N GLY A 122 15.47 -14.37 1.34
CA GLY A 122 14.76 -14.67 0.10
C GLY A 122 15.30 -13.90 -1.12
N SER A 123 16.51 -13.35 -1.04
CA SER A 123 17.14 -12.57 -2.11
C SER A 123 18.27 -13.36 -2.76
N GLN A 124 18.20 -13.51 -4.08
CA GLN A 124 19.25 -14.13 -4.87
C GLN A 124 20.50 -13.25 -4.99
N MET A 125 20.34 -11.93 -4.83
CA MET A 125 21.45 -10.98 -4.98
C MET A 125 22.34 -10.88 -3.75
N ASN A 126 21.94 -11.44 -2.60
CA ASN A 126 22.81 -11.55 -1.44
C ASN A 126 23.91 -12.59 -1.71
N PRO A 127 25.21 -12.20 -1.76
CA PRO A 127 26.29 -13.13 -2.11
C PRO A 127 26.40 -14.33 -1.19
N ILE A 128 25.94 -14.22 0.06
CA ILE A 128 25.97 -15.30 1.06
C ILE A 128 24.82 -16.27 0.82
N THR A 129 23.61 -15.77 0.57
CA THR A 129 22.44 -16.61 0.26
C THR A 129 22.56 -17.23 -1.13
N ALA A 130 23.18 -16.55 -2.09
CA ALA A 130 23.43 -17.07 -3.43
C ALA A 130 24.39 -18.28 -3.43
N ILE A 131 25.36 -18.30 -2.50
CA ILE A 131 26.30 -19.43 -2.36
C ILE A 131 25.59 -20.73 -1.97
N ALA A 132 24.50 -20.65 -1.23
CA ALA A 132 23.82 -21.81 -0.69
C ALA A 132 22.46 -22.10 -1.36
N GLY A 133 22.01 -21.26 -2.30
CA GLY A 133 20.63 -21.33 -2.81
C GLY A 133 19.57 -21.17 -1.73
N MET A 134 19.97 -20.57 -0.60
CA MET A 134 19.11 -20.42 0.58
C MET A 134 17.90 -19.57 0.25
N ALA A 135 16.75 -20.02 0.74
CA ALA A 135 15.47 -19.33 0.58
C ALA A 135 15.01 -19.15 -0.86
N MET A 136 15.68 -19.74 -1.85
CA MET A 136 15.19 -19.88 -3.21
C MET A 136 14.44 -21.22 -3.33
N ILE A 137 13.26 -21.18 -3.93
CA ILE A 137 12.33 -22.32 -3.98
C ILE A 137 12.22 -22.80 -5.42
N ALA A 138 12.84 -23.92 -5.74
CA ALA A 138 12.74 -24.53 -7.07
C ALA A 138 11.31 -25.08 -7.34
N PRO A 139 10.94 -25.31 -8.60
CA PRO A 139 9.67 -25.96 -8.93
C PRO A 139 9.44 -27.26 -8.14
N GLY A 140 8.29 -27.38 -7.51
CA GLY A 140 7.90 -28.53 -6.69
C GLY A 140 8.43 -28.55 -5.25
N GLU A 141 9.35 -27.64 -4.92
CA GLU A 141 9.93 -27.54 -3.57
C GLU A 141 9.16 -26.62 -2.65
N SER A 142 9.56 -26.58 -1.39
CA SER A 142 9.05 -25.66 -0.37
C SER A 142 10.17 -25.19 0.54
N TYR A 143 9.98 -24.00 1.10
CA TYR A 143 10.88 -23.42 2.09
C TYR A 143 10.07 -22.77 3.22
N THR A 144 10.56 -22.86 4.48
CA THR A 144 9.93 -22.23 5.62
C THR A 144 10.81 -21.07 6.11
N TYR A 145 10.30 -19.86 5.93
CA TYR A 145 10.90 -18.64 6.45
C TYR A 145 10.45 -18.42 7.88
N GLU A 146 11.37 -17.96 8.74
CA GLU A 146 11.09 -17.68 10.14
C GLU A 146 11.55 -16.27 10.52
N PHE A 147 10.62 -15.47 11.05
CA PHE A 147 10.88 -14.11 11.49
C PHE A 147 10.61 -13.98 12.99
N ARG A 148 11.58 -13.42 13.70
CA ARG A 148 11.55 -13.17 15.15
C ARG A 148 11.71 -11.69 15.41
N HIS A 149 11.43 -11.26 16.64
CA HIS A 149 11.58 -9.86 17.05
C HIS A 149 10.78 -8.89 16.20
N LEU A 150 9.54 -9.29 15.87
CA LEU A 150 8.65 -8.52 15.03
C LEU A 150 8.36 -7.14 15.64
N ALA A 151 8.66 -6.08 14.92
CA ALA A 151 8.26 -4.73 15.29
C ALA A 151 6.83 -4.44 14.81
N PRO A 152 5.98 -3.79 15.64
CA PRO A 152 4.66 -3.36 15.18
C PRO A 152 4.74 -2.44 13.97
N GLY A 153 3.93 -2.70 12.96
CA GLY A 153 3.93 -1.91 11.74
C GLY A 153 3.19 -2.59 10.60
N VAL A 154 3.18 -1.93 9.45
CA VAL A 154 2.73 -2.51 8.20
C VAL A 154 3.92 -2.69 7.28
N TYR A 155 3.93 -3.82 6.62
CA TYR A 155 4.99 -4.26 5.75
C TYR A 155 4.38 -4.94 4.55
N TYR A 156 5.20 -5.34 3.61
CA TYR A 156 4.78 -6.16 2.49
C TYR A 156 5.80 -7.23 2.19
N TYR A 157 5.40 -8.23 1.43
CA TYR A 157 6.24 -9.30 0.92
C TYR A 157 6.10 -9.38 -0.60
N HIS A 158 7.12 -9.89 -1.25
CA HIS A 158 7.13 -10.13 -2.69
C HIS A 158 8.16 -11.21 -3.08
N CYS A 159 8.08 -11.70 -4.30
CA CYS A 159 9.14 -12.54 -4.85
C CYS A 159 10.36 -11.68 -5.20
N HIS A 160 11.54 -12.12 -4.81
CA HIS A 160 12.82 -11.44 -5.10
C HIS A 160 13.75 -12.29 -5.98
N SER A 161 13.17 -13.22 -6.73
CA SER A 161 13.92 -14.06 -7.67
C SER A 161 14.23 -13.31 -8.96
N ALA A 162 15.40 -13.61 -9.55
CA ALA A 162 15.82 -13.16 -10.87
C ALA A 162 16.22 -14.35 -11.76
N HIS A 163 15.55 -15.48 -11.58
CA HIS A 163 15.81 -16.72 -12.33
C HIS A 163 15.00 -16.81 -13.64
N GLY A 164 15.45 -17.71 -14.51
CA GLY A 164 14.71 -18.04 -15.74
C GLY A 164 14.70 -16.94 -16.81
N GLY A 165 15.63 -15.98 -16.73
CA GLY A 165 15.68 -14.84 -17.64
C GLY A 165 14.75 -13.69 -17.27
N HIS A 166 14.06 -13.80 -16.14
CA HIS A 166 13.18 -12.77 -15.60
C HIS A 166 13.90 -11.92 -14.55
N THR A 167 13.55 -10.64 -14.47
CA THR A 167 14.03 -9.71 -13.44
C THR A 167 13.15 -9.78 -12.19
N ILE A 168 13.64 -9.27 -11.05
CA ILE A 168 12.85 -9.12 -9.82
C ILE A 168 11.58 -8.31 -10.09
N GLN A 169 11.72 -7.20 -10.82
CA GLN A 169 10.60 -6.34 -11.21
C GLN A 169 9.52 -7.12 -11.98
N GLN A 170 9.91 -8.02 -12.91
CA GLN A 170 8.96 -8.84 -13.64
C GLN A 170 8.23 -9.82 -12.71
N HIS A 171 8.91 -10.44 -11.72
CA HIS A 171 8.26 -11.30 -10.75
C HIS A 171 7.23 -10.54 -9.91
N ILE A 172 7.52 -9.31 -9.50
CA ILE A 172 6.59 -8.43 -8.80
C ILE A 172 5.44 -8.03 -9.73
N ALA A 173 5.74 -7.52 -10.93
CA ALA A 173 4.75 -7.09 -11.90
C ALA A 173 3.83 -8.23 -12.36
N GLN A 174 4.25 -9.49 -12.23
CA GLN A 174 3.39 -10.64 -12.49
C GLN A 174 2.42 -10.97 -11.34
N GLY A 175 2.49 -10.28 -10.18
CA GLY A 175 1.49 -10.39 -9.13
C GLY A 175 1.98 -11.04 -7.82
N LEU A 176 3.27 -11.36 -7.71
CA LEU A 176 3.85 -12.02 -6.55
C LEU A 176 4.16 -11.04 -5.42
N TYR A 177 3.12 -10.51 -4.77
CA TYR A 177 3.22 -9.61 -3.61
C TYR A 177 1.99 -9.70 -2.69
N GLY A 178 2.14 -9.24 -1.44
CA GLY A 178 1.06 -9.15 -0.46
C GLY A 178 1.48 -8.40 0.81
N ALA A 179 0.53 -8.16 1.71
CA ALA A 179 0.73 -7.36 2.92
C ALA A 179 1.08 -8.21 4.14
N ILE A 180 1.85 -7.61 5.05
CA ILE A 180 2.11 -8.12 6.40
C ILE A 180 1.75 -7.02 7.41
N VAL A 181 0.94 -7.36 8.41
CA VAL A 181 0.59 -6.47 9.51
C VAL A 181 1.06 -7.08 10.82
N ILE A 182 1.98 -6.39 11.48
CA ILE A 182 2.42 -6.77 12.83
C ILE A 182 1.75 -5.82 13.83
N ARG A 183 0.91 -6.38 14.69
CA ARG A 183 0.18 -5.63 15.71
C ARG A 183 1.00 -5.48 16.98
N ALA A 184 0.86 -4.36 17.69
CA ALA A 184 1.31 -4.29 19.06
C ALA A 184 0.45 -5.22 19.95
N PRO A 185 1.00 -5.80 21.04
CA PRO A 185 0.25 -6.72 21.91
C PRO A 185 -1.03 -6.11 22.47
N ASP A 186 -0.99 -4.83 22.81
CA ASP A 186 -2.10 -4.10 23.42
C ASP A 186 -2.81 -3.15 22.44
N GLU A 187 -2.59 -3.33 21.13
CA GLU A 187 -3.21 -2.51 20.10
C GLU A 187 -4.72 -2.76 20.05
N LEU A 188 -5.50 -1.66 19.97
CA LEU A 188 -6.93 -1.75 19.72
C LEU A 188 -7.17 -2.53 18.42
N LYS A 189 -8.06 -3.51 18.49
CA LYS A 189 -8.43 -4.31 17.32
C LYS A 189 -9.21 -3.43 16.36
N VAL A 190 -8.56 -3.03 15.28
CA VAL A 190 -9.18 -2.42 14.11
C VAL A 190 -9.16 -3.41 12.96
N ARG A 191 -10.06 -3.26 12.01
CA ARG A 191 -10.02 -4.04 10.78
C ARG A 191 -8.85 -3.56 9.94
N ASP A 192 -8.05 -4.51 9.46
CA ASP A 192 -6.95 -4.25 8.54
C ASP A 192 -7.37 -4.61 7.12
N GLU A 193 -7.04 -3.74 6.19
CA GLU A 193 -7.17 -3.91 4.76
C GLU A 193 -5.87 -3.50 4.07
N ALA A 194 -5.70 -3.87 2.79
CA ALA A 194 -4.53 -3.47 2.02
C ALA A 194 -4.93 -2.96 0.64
N ILE A 195 -4.22 -1.93 0.18
CA ILE A 195 -4.32 -1.39 -1.17
C ILE A 195 -2.93 -1.39 -1.78
N PHE A 196 -2.75 -2.17 -2.84
CA PHE A 196 -1.55 -2.20 -3.65
C PHE A 196 -1.79 -1.41 -4.94
N MET A 197 -0.95 -0.42 -5.18
CA MET A 197 -0.96 0.40 -6.39
C MET A 197 0.21 -0.04 -7.26
N ALA A 198 -0.07 -0.38 -8.50
CA ALA A 198 0.93 -0.86 -9.44
C ALA A 198 0.54 -0.48 -10.88
N GLU A 199 1.53 -0.38 -11.74
CA GLU A 199 1.36 -0.38 -13.18
C GLU A 199 1.73 -1.74 -13.77
N ARG A 200 1.01 -2.13 -14.81
CA ARG A 200 1.38 -3.23 -15.68
C ARG A 200 1.82 -2.67 -17.02
N GLY A 201 3.05 -2.99 -17.37
CA GLY A 201 3.58 -2.68 -18.69
C GLY A 201 3.05 -3.56 -19.81
N MET A 202 1.91 -4.24 -19.60
CA MET A 202 1.26 -5.04 -20.64
C MET A 202 0.07 -4.29 -21.20
N ASP A 203 0.00 -4.32 -22.50
CA ASP A 203 -1.12 -3.92 -23.32
C ASP A 203 -2.27 -4.93 -23.13
N ILE A 204 -3.14 -4.69 -22.15
CA ILE A 204 -4.26 -5.59 -21.83
C ILE A 204 -5.44 -5.33 -22.77
N ASP A 205 -5.57 -4.11 -23.25
CA ASP A 205 -6.67 -3.63 -24.08
C ASP A 205 -6.30 -3.48 -25.55
N GLY A 206 -5.02 -3.63 -25.91
CA GLY A 206 -4.51 -3.59 -27.28
C GLY A 206 -4.17 -2.19 -27.78
N ASP A 207 -4.13 -1.20 -26.91
CA ASP A 207 -3.78 0.19 -27.26
C ASP A 207 -2.30 0.54 -27.08
N GLY A 208 -1.52 -0.39 -26.51
CA GLY A 208 -0.09 -0.19 -26.22
C GLY A 208 0.20 0.67 -25.00
N ALA A 209 -0.82 1.05 -24.23
CA ALA A 209 -0.67 1.87 -23.03
C ALA A 209 -0.41 1.01 -21.77
N PRO A 210 0.33 1.55 -20.78
CA PRO A 210 0.46 0.88 -19.48
C PRO A 210 -0.89 0.80 -18.79
N PHE A 211 -1.19 -0.34 -18.21
CA PHE A 211 -2.40 -0.57 -17.45
C PHE A 211 -2.15 -0.35 -15.95
N TYR A 212 -2.96 0.50 -15.31
CA TYR A 212 -2.81 0.84 -13.91
C TYR A 212 -3.86 0.14 -13.05
N ILE A 213 -3.40 -0.52 -11.99
CA ILE A 213 -4.22 -1.40 -11.16
C ILE A 213 -4.15 -1.05 -9.67
N MET A 214 -5.26 -1.28 -8.98
CA MET A 214 -5.33 -1.38 -7.53
C MET A 214 -5.81 -2.78 -7.14
N ASN A 215 -5.04 -3.48 -6.32
CA ASN A 215 -5.34 -4.85 -5.90
C ASN A 215 -5.64 -5.80 -7.08
N GLY A 216 -4.83 -5.71 -8.13
CA GLY A 216 -4.95 -6.56 -9.31
C GLY A 216 -6.15 -6.24 -10.21
N LYS A 217 -6.81 -5.12 -10.00
CA LYS A 217 -8.01 -4.68 -10.74
C LYS A 217 -7.86 -3.27 -11.26
N GLY A 218 -8.53 -2.98 -12.37
CA GLY A 218 -8.58 -1.64 -12.93
C GLY A 218 -9.70 -1.55 -13.96
N ILE A 219 -10.07 -0.33 -14.29
CA ILE A 219 -11.05 -0.05 -15.33
C ILE A 219 -10.46 0.95 -16.33
N PRO A 220 -10.06 0.52 -17.53
CA PRO A 220 -9.59 1.41 -18.58
C PRO A 220 -10.60 2.53 -18.83
N GLY A 221 -10.12 3.76 -18.94
CA GLY A 221 -10.98 4.95 -19.00
C GLY A 221 -11.42 5.48 -17.63
N GLY A 222 -11.07 4.80 -16.54
CA GLY A 222 -11.22 5.30 -15.18
C GLY A 222 -12.64 5.71 -14.82
N GLU A 223 -12.78 6.89 -14.23
CA GLU A 223 -14.08 7.45 -13.84
C GLU A 223 -15.01 7.66 -15.05
N HIS A 224 -14.45 8.10 -16.19
CA HIS A 224 -15.21 8.30 -17.41
C HIS A 224 -15.87 7.00 -17.91
N ALA A 225 -15.17 5.88 -17.86
CA ALA A 225 -15.74 4.58 -18.21
C ALA A 225 -16.91 4.20 -17.30
N LEU A 226 -16.84 4.53 -16.00
CA LEU A 226 -17.98 4.32 -15.09
C LEU A 226 -19.15 5.23 -15.42
N GLU A 227 -18.91 6.47 -15.82
CA GLU A 227 -19.95 7.41 -16.29
C GLU A 227 -20.64 6.91 -17.56
N GLU A 228 -19.88 6.38 -18.53
CA GLU A 228 -20.43 5.78 -19.76
C GLU A 228 -21.27 4.55 -19.46
N ILE A 229 -20.80 3.67 -18.55
CA ILE A 229 -21.56 2.50 -18.10
C ILE A 229 -22.86 2.95 -17.41
N PHE A 230 -22.78 3.99 -16.57
CA PHE A 230 -23.98 4.55 -15.93
C PHE A 230 -24.96 5.15 -16.93
N ALA A 231 -24.46 5.89 -17.91
CA ALA A 231 -25.29 6.49 -18.95
C ALA A 231 -26.03 5.44 -19.81
N LYS A 232 -25.37 4.29 -20.03
CA LYS A 232 -25.91 3.20 -20.84
C LYS A 232 -26.83 2.25 -20.04
N ASP A 233 -26.38 1.79 -18.89
CA ASP A 233 -26.95 0.66 -18.15
C ASP A 233 -27.44 1.06 -16.74
N GLY A 234 -27.30 2.35 -16.37
CA GLY A 234 -27.69 2.89 -15.06
C GLY A 234 -26.88 2.32 -13.89
N LEU A 235 -27.42 2.48 -12.68
CA LEU A 235 -26.79 1.92 -11.46
C LEU A 235 -26.53 0.40 -11.53
N PRO A 236 -27.41 -0.44 -12.11
CA PRO A 236 -27.12 -1.88 -12.25
C PRO A 236 -25.86 -2.16 -13.06
N GLY A 237 -25.58 -1.39 -14.13
CA GLY A 237 -24.37 -1.53 -14.93
C GLY A 237 -23.11 -1.23 -14.12
N VAL A 238 -23.12 -0.13 -13.37
CA VAL A 238 -22.00 0.22 -12.46
C VAL A 238 -21.83 -0.85 -11.38
N ALA A 239 -22.91 -1.28 -10.75
CA ALA A 239 -22.90 -2.30 -9.71
C ALA A 239 -22.30 -3.64 -10.21
N ALA A 240 -22.48 -3.99 -11.48
CA ALA A 240 -21.89 -5.18 -12.09
C ALA A 240 -20.36 -5.12 -12.21
N GLN A 241 -19.76 -3.94 -12.16
CA GLN A 241 -18.29 -3.75 -12.18
C GLN A 241 -17.69 -3.81 -10.77
N LEU A 242 -18.49 -3.43 -9.75
CA LEU A 242 -18.01 -3.35 -8.38
C LEU A 242 -17.56 -4.74 -7.86
N GLY A 243 -16.36 -4.82 -7.34
CA GLY A 243 -15.75 -6.06 -6.86
C GLY A 243 -15.23 -7.00 -7.95
N LYS A 244 -15.69 -6.86 -9.19
CA LYS A 244 -15.22 -7.64 -10.35
C LYS A 244 -13.97 -7.02 -10.96
N THR A 245 -14.08 -5.83 -11.50
CA THR A 245 -13.00 -5.07 -12.15
C THR A 245 -12.63 -3.79 -11.40
N VAL A 246 -13.49 -3.32 -10.51
CA VAL A 246 -13.24 -2.20 -9.60
C VAL A 246 -13.09 -2.75 -8.18
N PRO A 247 -11.97 -2.53 -7.48
CA PRO A 247 -11.82 -2.96 -6.09
C PRO A 247 -12.84 -2.23 -5.20
N VAL A 248 -13.49 -2.97 -4.31
CA VAL A 248 -14.49 -2.44 -3.38
C VAL A 248 -14.15 -2.83 -1.96
N PHE A 249 -14.24 -1.86 -1.05
CA PHE A 249 -14.20 -2.09 0.39
C PHE A 249 -15.54 -1.71 1.02
N ASN A 250 -16.15 -2.65 1.72
CA ASN A 250 -17.38 -2.41 2.45
C ASN A 250 -17.05 -1.90 3.85
N LEU A 251 -17.50 -0.70 4.18
CA LEU A 251 -17.25 0.00 5.43
C LEU A 251 -18.58 0.36 6.09
N LYS A 252 -18.55 0.75 7.36
CA LYS A 252 -19.71 1.30 8.07
C LYS A 252 -19.43 2.72 8.57
N VAL A 253 -20.44 3.54 8.64
CA VAL A 253 -20.35 4.86 9.26
C VAL A 253 -19.82 4.71 10.69
N GLY A 254 -18.77 5.46 11.03
CA GLY A 254 -18.12 5.43 12.35
C GLY A 254 -17.14 4.27 12.57
N GLU A 255 -17.05 3.30 11.66
CA GLU A 255 -16.04 2.23 11.73
C GLU A 255 -14.68 2.77 11.33
N SER A 256 -13.69 2.63 12.22
CA SER A 256 -12.29 2.91 11.85
C SER A 256 -11.67 1.67 11.22
N VAL A 257 -11.13 1.84 10.01
CA VAL A 257 -10.42 0.78 9.26
C VAL A 257 -9.02 1.27 8.95
N ARG A 258 -8.03 0.41 9.19
CA ARG A 258 -6.64 0.68 8.89
C ARG A 258 -6.26 0.05 7.56
N PHE A 259 -5.87 0.88 6.61
CA PHE A 259 -5.37 0.47 5.31
C PHE A 259 -3.85 0.49 5.28
N THR A 260 -3.25 -0.61 4.84
CA THR A 260 -1.86 -0.64 4.38
C THR A 260 -1.86 -0.26 2.92
N VAL A 261 -1.40 0.95 2.58
CA VAL A 261 -1.34 1.42 1.20
C VAL A 261 0.09 1.30 0.72
N VAL A 262 0.31 0.53 -0.35
CA VAL A 262 1.63 0.18 -0.86
C VAL A 262 1.75 0.58 -2.32
N ASN A 263 2.82 1.28 -2.67
CA ASN A 263 3.25 1.39 -4.05
C ASN A 263 4.23 0.26 -4.36
N ILE A 264 3.76 -0.77 -5.07
CA ILE A 264 4.57 -1.92 -5.48
C ILE A 264 5.05 -1.82 -6.93
N GLY A 265 4.69 -0.74 -7.62
CA GLY A 265 5.09 -0.43 -8.98
C GLY A 265 6.39 0.37 -9.08
N ASP A 266 6.74 0.78 -10.29
CA ASP A 266 7.97 1.51 -10.63
C ASP A 266 7.76 3.03 -10.76
N GLN A 267 6.51 3.49 -10.79
CA GLN A 267 6.17 4.91 -10.88
C GLN A 267 5.73 5.48 -9.53
N ILE A 268 5.72 6.81 -9.41
CA ILE A 268 5.16 7.48 -8.24
C ILE A 268 3.64 7.39 -8.29
N HIS A 269 3.04 6.98 -7.19
CA HIS A 269 1.59 7.00 -6.98
C HIS A 269 1.23 7.92 -5.81
N SER A 270 -0.05 8.24 -5.70
CA SER A 270 -0.57 8.97 -4.55
C SER A 270 -2.01 8.54 -4.27
N PHE A 271 -2.27 8.12 -3.05
CA PHE A 271 -3.57 7.62 -2.64
C PHE A 271 -4.48 8.76 -2.17
N HIS A 272 -5.68 8.81 -2.69
CA HIS A 272 -6.73 9.74 -2.32
C HIS A 272 -8.08 9.03 -2.20
N VAL A 273 -8.91 9.47 -1.26
CA VAL A 273 -10.30 9.02 -1.11
C VAL A 273 -11.23 10.23 -1.00
N HIS A 274 -12.33 10.17 -1.74
CA HIS A 274 -13.33 11.23 -1.74
C HIS A 274 -14.15 11.22 -0.45
N GLY A 275 -14.54 12.41 0.02
CA GLY A 275 -15.51 12.60 1.09
C GLY A 275 -15.11 12.07 2.48
N MET A 276 -13.88 11.63 2.66
CA MET A 276 -13.39 11.07 3.91
C MET A 276 -12.10 11.75 4.36
N ASN A 277 -11.99 11.94 5.67
CA ASN A 277 -10.74 12.34 6.28
C ASN A 277 -9.87 11.09 6.50
N MET A 278 -8.61 11.20 6.10
CA MET A 278 -7.60 10.19 6.35
C MET A 278 -6.65 10.65 7.44
N VAL A 279 -6.18 9.70 8.24
CA VAL A 279 -5.02 9.90 9.11
C VAL A 279 -3.90 9.01 8.58
N SER A 280 -2.87 9.63 8.02
CA SER A 280 -1.62 8.94 7.65
C SER A 280 -0.82 8.71 8.92
N VAL A 281 -0.38 7.48 9.11
CA VAL A 281 0.46 7.07 10.23
C VAL A 281 1.82 6.75 9.65
N ASP A 282 2.75 7.68 9.77
CA ASP A 282 4.12 7.51 9.32
C ASP A 282 4.70 6.20 9.91
N MET A 283 5.47 5.45 9.12
CA MET A 283 6.12 4.19 9.54
C MET A 283 7.03 4.37 10.77
N TYR A 284 7.36 5.61 11.12
CA TYR A 284 8.10 5.92 12.33
C TYR A 284 7.14 6.16 13.51
N PRO A 285 7.31 5.45 14.64
CA PRO A 285 6.43 5.58 15.79
C PRO A 285 6.23 7.03 16.23
N GLY A 286 4.99 7.45 16.37
CA GLY A 286 4.60 8.73 16.97
C GLY A 286 4.27 9.86 16.00
N ARG A 287 4.23 9.64 14.70
CA ARG A 287 3.79 10.66 13.74
C ARG A 287 2.48 10.25 13.07
N MET A 288 1.41 10.86 13.50
CA MET A 288 0.09 10.77 12.87
C MET A 288 -0.29 12.16 12.38
N HIS A 289 -0.74 12.29 11.13
CA HIS A 289 -1.18 13.58 10.61
C HIS A 289 -2.40 13.41 9.71
N PRO A 290 -3.33 14.37 9.75
CA PRO A 290 -4.42 14.42 8.77
C PRO A 290 -3.84 14.50 7.36
N ALA A 291 -4.37 13.70 6.47
CA ALA A 291 -3.99 13.69 5.07
C ALA A 291 -5.23 13.69 4.19
N ASN A 292 -5.11 14.27 3.02
CA ASN A 292 -6.11 14.16 1.96
C ASN A 292 -5.54 13.36 0.79
N VAL A 293 -4.24 13.50 0.54
CA VAL A 293 -3.48 12.73 -0.45
C VAL A 293 -2.24 12.18 0.24
N VAL A 294 -1.96 10.90 0.07
CA VAL A 294 -0.77 10.23 0.59
C VAL A 294 0.19 9.93 -0.56
N PRO A 295 1.32 10.63 -0.67
CA PRO A 295 2.29 10.38 -1.73
C PRO A 295 3.08 9.10 -1.44
N LEU A 296 3.27 8.26 -2.45
CA LEU A 296 3.96 6.99 -2.36
C LEU A 296 5.00 6.89 -3.49
N VAL A 297 6.27 6.95 -3.14
CA VAL A 297 7.35 6.59 -4.06
C VAL A 297 7.39 5.07 -4.26
N PRO A 298 8.03 4.54 -5.32
CA PRO A 298 8.21 3.10 -5.49
C PRO A 298 8.78 2.42 -4.25
N GLY A 299 8.15 1.33 -3.82
CA GLY A 299 8.53 0.60 -2.61
C GLY A 299 8.09 1.24 -1.29
N ALA A 300 7.37 2.37 -1.31
CA ALA A 300 6.83 2.97 -0.09
C ALA A 300 5.52 2.31 0.33
N ALA A 301 5.33 2.23 1.64
CA ALA A 301 4.06 1.85 2.27
C ALA A 301 3.70 2.86 3.35
N ASP A 302 2.41 3.12 3.53
CA ASP A 302 1.89 3.93 4.64
C ASP A 302 0.67 3.24 5.25
N ARG A 303 0.45 3.52 6.53
CA ARG A 303 -0.78 3.16 7.23
C ARG A 303 -1.74 4.33 7.14
N VAL A 304 -2.91 4.07 6.62
CA VAL A 304 -3.97 5.08 6.52
C VAL A 304 -5.16 4.62 7.33
N ILE A 305 -5.59 5.43 8.29
CA ILE A 305 -6.82 5.16 9.04
C ILE A 305 -7.94 5.99 8.43
N LEU A 306 -9.00 5.32 8.02
CA LEU A 306 -10.25 5.90 7.54
C LEU A 306 -11.36 5.66 8.54
N THR A 307 -12.17 6.71 8.78
CA THR A 307 -13.39 6.60 9.57
C THR A 307 -14.51 7.33 8.82
N PRO A 308 -15.31 6.63 8.02
CA PRO A 308 -16.38 7.24 7.23
C PRO A 308 -17.41 7.95 8.11
N GLN A 309 -17.87 9.12 7.68
CA GLN A 309 -18.89 9.90 8.39
C GLN A 309 -20.26 9.83 7.71
N ASN A 310 -20.29 9.51 6.42
CA ASN A 310 -21.52 9.50 5.62
C ASN A 310 -21.63 8.21 4.82
N PRO A 311 -22.83 7.63 4.71
CA PRO A 311 -23.06 6.46 3.86
C PRO A 311 -22.99 6.84 2.37
N GLY A 312 -22.75 5.86 1.51
CA GLY A 312 -22.70 6.01 0.08
C GLY A 312 -21.55 5.30 -0.58
N LEU A 313 -21.45 5.45 -1.90
CA LEU A 313 -20.33 4.97 -2.71
C LEU A 313 -19.33 6.12 -2.87
N TRP A 314 -18.15 5.94 -2.33
CA TRP A 314 -17.09 6.94 -2.32
C TRP A 314 -15.91 6.47 -3.14
N LEU A 315 -15.51 7.27 -4.12
CA LEU A 315 -14.37 6.96 -4.98
C LEU A 315 -13.06 7.06 -4.19
N PHE A 316 -12.15 6.14 -4.43
CA PHE A 316 -10.74 6.29 -4.12
C PHE A 316 -9.90 6.03 -5.37
N HIS A 317 -8.76 6.72 -5.50
CA HIS A 317 -7.97 6.63 -6.71
C HIS A 317 -6.52 7.11 -6.51
N CYS A 318 -5.67 6.83 -7.49
CA CYS A 318 -4.38 7.51 -7.60
C CYS A 318 -4.60 8.99 -7.95
N HIS A 319 -3.98 9.90 -7.19
CA HIS A 319 -4.07 11.34 -7.49
C HIS A 319 -2.98 11.83 -8.48
N VAL A 320 -2.21 10.92 -9.09
CA VAL A 320 -1.64 11.13 -10.42
C VAL A 320 -2.77 10.88 -11.40
N VAL A 321 -3.44 11.94 -11.85
CA VAL A 321 -4.77 11.86 -12.49
C VAL A 321 -4.75 10.98 -13.74
N SER A 322 -3.67 11.03 -14.54
CA SER A 322 -3.53 10.16 -15.70
C SER A 322 -3.54 8.67 -15.35
N HIS A 323 -3.10 8.28 -14.14
CA HIS A 323 -3.17 6.89 -13.69
C HIS A 323 -4.60 6.48 -13.31
N ALA A 324 -5.37 7.41 -12.74
CA ALA A 324 -6.79 7.20 -12.47
C ALA A 324 -7.57 7.01 -13.78
N ASP A 325 -7.33 7.87 -14.78
CA ASP A 325 -7.92 7.77 -16.12
C ASP A 325 -7.57 6.43 -16.82
N MET A 326 -6.38 5.89 -16.52
CA MET A 326 -5.93 4.59 -17.04
C MET A 326 -6.26 3.41 -16.11
N GLY A 327 -7.21 3.55 -15.17
CA GLY A 327 -7.80 2.44 -14.43
C GLY A 327 -7.51 2.35 -12.93
N MET A 328 -6.64 3.22 -12.38
CA MET A 328 -6.25 3.14 -10.95
C MET A 328 -7.29 3.78 -10.04
N ILE A 329 -8.46 3.19 -9.96
CA ILE A 329 -9.60 3.62 -9.15
C ILE A 329 -10.23 2.46 -8.38
N GLY A 330 -11.00 2.78 -7.34
CA GLY A 330 -11.81 1.85 -6.57
C GLY A 330 -12.92 2.55 -5.79
N VAL A 331 -13.72 1.80 -5.06
CA VAL A 331 -14.90 2.29 -4.34
C VAL A 331 -14.90 1.85 -2.89
N MET A 332 -15.12 2.80 -1.98
CA MET A 332 -15.53 2.56 -0.60
C MET A 332 -17.06 2.54 -0.55
N ASN A 333 -17.65 1.37 -0.34
CA ASN A 333 -19.10 1.21 -0.12
C ASN A 333 -19.38 1.37 1.38
N VAL A 334 -19.91 2.51 1.78
CA VAL A 334 -20.18 2.84 3.18
C VAL A 334 -21.65 2.62 3.50
N GLU A 335 -21.92 1.69 4.40
CA GLU A 335 -23.25 1.43 4.96
C GLU A 335 -23.51 2.32 6.18
N ALA A 336 -24.79 2.61 6.44
CA ALA A 336 -25.23 3.43 7.58
C ALA A 336 -24.96 2.74 8.93
#